data_698c59eaf2232ebe31a0ba8759078fc8
#
_entry.id   698c59eaf2232ebe31a0ba8759078fc8
#
_cell.length_a   1.000
_cell.length_b   1.000
_cell.length_c   1.000
_cell.angle_alpha   90.00
_cell.angle_beta   90.00
_cell.angle_gamma   90.00
#
_symmetry.space_group_name_H-M   'P 1'
#
loop_
_entity.id
_entity.type
_entity.pdbx_description
1 polymer ?
#
loop_
_entity_poly.entity_id
_entity_poly.type
_entity_poly.pdbx_seq_one_letter_code
_entity_poly.pdbx_strand_id
1 'polypeptide(L)'
;YIIRNKIVSLFLTYVKVNKTSDMVGIKESKAYMYDVVGAIYEVRKEMGVGLNESCYQEALEMQLQEIGVSYKREMAFNPYFHGKKMKASFRLDFLCKNNIIVECKAVSELNENHRAQLFNYMHLLKYRYGILVNFAPKYFEIERYLYDEDTDEILNMYGNPISADE
;
A
#
# COMPACT_ATOMS: atom_id res chain seq x y z
N TYR A 1 -32.72 -4.30 -34.53
CA TYR A 1 -31.46 -5.06 -34.70
C TYR A 1 -30.23 -4.11 -34.68
N ILE A 2 -30.28 -2.99 -35.36
CA ILE A 2 -29.17 -2.02 -35.50
C ILE A 2 -28.82 -1.31 -34.17
N ILE A 3 -29.83 -0.97 -33.36
CA ILE A 3 -29.66 -0.26 -32.08
C ILE A 3 -28.97 -1.19 -31.04
N ARG A 4 -29.35 -2.46 -31.00
CA ARG A 4 -28.76 -3.44 -30.09
C ARG A 4 -27.26 -3.69 -30.35
N ASN A 5 -26.87 -3.74 -31.62
CA ASN A 5 -25.46 -3.90 -32.02
C ASN A 5 -24.61 -2.65 -31.70
N LYS A 6 -25.19 -1.45 -31.78
CA LYS A 6 -24.51 -0.20 -31.40
C LYS A 6 -24.25 -0.10 -29.89
N ILE A 7 -25.23 -0.51 -29.06
CA ILE A 7 -25.09 -0.52 -27.60
C ILE A 7 -24.02 -1.55 -27.17
N VAL A 8 -24.04 -2.76 -27.74
CA VAL A 8 -23.04 -3.78 -27.44
C VAL A 8 -21.63 -3.34 -27.88
N SER A 9 -21.51 -2.68 -29.04
CA SER A 9 -20.24 -2.13 -29.52
C SER A 9 -19.72 -1.01 -28.62
N LEU A 10 -20.59 -0.09 -28.16
CA LEU A 10 -20.23 0.96 -27.22
C LEU A 10 -19.82 0.41 -25.85
N PHE A 11 -20.55 -0.60 -25.35
CA PHE A 11 -20.21 -1.28 -24.10
C PHE A 11 -18.87 -2.00 -24.18
N LEU A 12 -18.61 -2.73 -25.28
CA LEU A 12 -17.32 -3.40 -25.50
C LEU A 12 -16.16 -2.40 -25.67
N THR A 13 -16.41 -1.23 -26.28
CA THR A 13 -15.42 -0.15 -26.40
C THR A 13 -15.16 0.48 -25.03
N TYR A 14 -16.20 0.74 -24.24
CA TYR A 14 -16.10 1.26 -22.87
C TYR A 14 -15.30 0.33 -21.96
N VAL A 15 -15.63 -0.98 -21.97
CA VAL A 15 -14.90 -2.02 -21.21
C VAL A 15 -13.44 -2.14 -21.67
N LYS A 16 -13.16 -2.00 -22.96
CA LYS A 16 -11.79 -2.03 -23.50
C LYS A 16 -10.97 -0.81 -23.10
N VAL A 17 -11.58 0.38 -23.12
CA VAL A 17 -10.93 1.64 -22.72
C VAL A 17 -10.63 1.61 -21.22
N ASN A 18 -11.57 1.19 -20.38
CA ASN A 18 -11.35 1.09 -18.95
C ASN A 18 -10.26 0.06 -18.60
N LYS A 19 -10.29 -1.14 -19.20
CA LYS A 19 -9.22 -2.14 -18.98
C LYS A 19 -7.81 -1.66 -19.37
N THR A 20 -7.71 -0.85 -20.41
CA THR A 20 -6.41 -0.27 -20.84
C THR A 20 -5.95 0.85 -19.91
N SER A 21 -6.88 1.69 -19.43
CA SER A 21 -6.63 2.73 -18.43
C SER A 21 -6.19 2.11 -17.10
N ASP A 22 -6.87 1.07 -16.63
CA ASP A 22 -6.55 0.35 -15.40
C ASP A 22 -5.16 -0.30 -15.46
N MET A 23 -4.81 -0.92 -16.59
CA MET A 23 -3.48 -1.51 -16.78
C MET A 23 -2.34 -0.48 -16.80
N VAL A 24 -2.57 0.70 -17.39
CA VAL A 24 -1.61 1.81 -17.36
C VAL A 24 -1.43 2.31 -15.93
N GLY A 25 -2.51 2.56 -15.20
CA GLY A 25 -2.48 2.98 -13.80
C GLY A 25 -1.76 1.99 -12.87
N ILE A 26 -1.95 0.67 -13.08
CA ILE A 26 -1.25 -0.38 -12.33
C ILE A 26 0.25 -0.37 -12.62
N LYS A 27 0.65 -0.23 -13.88
CA LYS A 27 2.07 -0.16 -14.28
C LYS A 27 2.76 1.06 -13.67
N GLU A 28 2.11 2.21 -13.69
CA GLU A 28 2.59 3.45 -13.07
C GLU A 28 2.68 3.31 -11.56
N SER A 29 1.70 2.70 -10.90
CA SER A 29 1.71 2.44 -9.47
C SER A 29 2.86 1.52 -9.05
N LYS A 30 3.14 0.45 -9.82
CA LYS A 30 4.29 -0.42 -9.58
C LYS A 30 5.61 0.33 -9.74
N ALA A 31 5.74 1.16 -10.78
CA ALA A 31 6.93 1.98 -11.01
C ALA A 31 7.13 3.01 -9.88
N TYR A 32 6.04 3.63 -9.39
CA TYR A 32 6.11 4.59 -8.30
C TYR A 32 6.62 3.99 -6.98
N MET A 33 6.22 2.74 -6.67
CA MET A 33 6.65 2.02 -5.46
C MET A 33 7.99 1.31 -5.61
N TYR A 34 8.57 1.24 -6.81
CA TYR A 34 9.70 0.38 -7.15
C TYR A 34 10.91 0.53 -6.21
N ASP A 35 11.33 1.77 -5.94
CA ASP A 35 12.52 2.04 -5.12
C ASP A 35 12.29 1.63 -3.66
N VAL A 36 11.09 1.91 -3.12
CA VAL A 36 10.72 1.54 -1.76
C VAL A 36 10.65 0.02 -1.60
N VAL A 37 10.05 -0.66 -2.56
CA VAL A 37 10.00 -2.14 -2.59
C VAL A 37 11.42 -2.71 -2.72
N GLY A 38 12.27 -2.12 -3.55
CA GLY A 38 13.67 -2.50 -3.70
C GLY A 38 14.44 -2.38 -2.38
N ALA A 39 14.26 -1.26 -1.65
CA ALA A 39 14.86 -1.06 -0.34
C ALA A 39 14.43 -2.14 0.67
N ILE A 40 13.14 -2.49 0.69
CA ILE A 40 12.60 -3.55 1.56
C ILE A 40 13.25 -4.91 1.24
N TYR A 41 13.41 -5.25 -0.03
CA TYR A 41 14.07 -6.49 -0.45
C TYR A 41 15.55 -6.52 -0.05
N GLU A 42 16.26 -5.41 -0.17
CA GLU A 42 17.68 -5.32 0.21
C GLU A 42 17.85 -5.51 1.71
N VAL A 43 17.00 -4.86 2.54
CA VAL A 43 16.98 -5.07 4.00
C VAL A 43 16.77 -6.55 4.32
N ARG A 44 15.78 -7.21 3.70
CA ARG A 44 15.50 -8.63 3.94
C ARG A 44 16.67 -9.52 3.54
N LYS A 45 17.34 -9.22 2.45
CA LYS A 45 18.48 -9.96 1.93
C LYS A 45 19.69 -9.87 2.87
N GLU A 46 20.00 -8.66 3.36
CA GLU A 46 21.17 -8.43 4.20
C GLU A 46 20.95 -8.83 5.65
N MET A 47 19.80 -8.49 6.22
CA MET A 47 19.52 -8.73 7.64
C MET A 47 19.05 -10.15 7.94
N GLY A 48 18.54 -10.89 6.94
CA GLY A 48 18.04 -12.26 7.13
C GLY A 48 16.77 -12.31 7.96
N VAL A 49 16.62 -13.33 8.80
CA VAL A 49 15.45 -13.59 9.66
C VAL A 49 15.84 -13.61 11.14
N GLY A 50 14.84 -13.47 12.03
CA GLY A 50 15.01 -13.66 13.47
C GLY A 50 15.36 -12.41 14.26
N LEU A 51 15.35 -11.24 13.63
CA LEU A 51 15.50 -9.97 14.33
C LEU A 51 14.14 -9.40 14.74
N ASN A 52 14.14 -8.49 15.69
CA ASN A 52 12.94 -7.76 16.07
C ASN A 52 12.57 -6.70 15.03
N GLU A 53 11.33 -6.23 15.09
CA GLU A 53 10.77 -5.26 14.16
C GLU A 53 11.56 -3.96 14.10
N SER A 54 12.03 -3.46 15.25
CA SER A 54 12.79 -2.20 15.31
C SER A 54 14.13 -2.27 14.58
N CYS A 55 14.80 -3.44 14.54
CA CYS A 55 16.02 -3.62 13.76
C CYS A 55 15.76 -3.53 12.26
N TYR A 56 14.67 -4.15 11.79
CA TYR A 56 14.30 -4.06 10.37
C TYR A 56 13.87 -2.65 9.97
N GLN A 57 13.15 -1.95 10.84
CA GLN A 57 12.79 -0.55 10.60
C GLN A 57 14.03 0.35 10.52
N GLU A 58 15.02 0.16 11.42
CA GLU A 58 16.26 0.92 11.37
C GLU A 58 17.05 0.63 10.09
N ALA A 59 17.18 -0.63 9.70
CA ALA A 59 17.84 -1.01 8.46
C ALA A 59 17.12 -0.43 7.23
N LEU A 60 15.78 -0.43 7.22
CA LEU A 60 15.00 0.18 6.14
C LEU A 60 15.21 1.70 6.08
N GLU A 61 15.27 2.38 7.22
CA GLU A 61 15.59 3.80 7.26
C GLU A 61 16.95 4.10 6.65
N MET A 62 17.99 3.33 7.02
CA MET A 62 19.34 3.48 6.46
C MET A 62 19.34 3.25 4.94
N GLN A 63 18.63 2.22 4.46
CA GLN A 63 18.58 1.90 3.04
C GLN A 63 17.81 2.98 2.23
N LEU A 64 16.71 3.52 2.78
CA LEU A 64 15.97 4.62 2.14
C LEU A 64 16.83 5.89 2.04
N GLN A 65 17.64 6.19 3.06
CA GLN A 65 18.60 7.29 3.06
C GLN A 65 19.67 7.10 1.98
N GLU A 66 20.25 5.91 1.90
CA GLU A 66 21.32 5.59 0.95
C GLU A 66 20.87 5.77 -0.51
N ILE A 67 19.65 5.33 -0.84
CA ILE A 67 19.12 5.46 -2.20
C ILE A 67 18.41 6.81 -2.46
N GLY A 68 18.39 7.72 -1.48
CA GLY A 68 17.83 9.06 -1.62
C GLY A 68 16.30 9.12 -1.72
N VAL A 69 15.58 8.12 -1.20
CA VAL A 69 14.12 8.15 -1.12
C VAL A 69 13.69 9.01 0.05
N SER A 70 12.84 10.01 -0.22
CA SER A 70 12.27 10.84 0.85
C SER A 70 11.30 10.07 1.71
N TYR A 71 11.41 10.20 3.04
CA TYR A 71 10.52 9.52 3.99
C TYR A 71 10.32 10.34 5.27
N LYS A 72 9.29 9.95 6.02
CA LYS A 72 9.08 10.32 7.43
C LYS A 72 8.92 9.01 8.20
N ARG A 73 9.70 8.82 9.27
CA ARG A 73 9.60 7.67 10.16
C ARG A 73 8.76 8.03 11.39
N GLU A 74 8.00 7.06 11.89
CA GLU A 74 7.17 7.18 13.09
C GLU A 74 6.27 8.45 13.09
N MET A 75 5.64 8.71 11.95
CA MET A 75 4.80 9.89 11.78
C MET A 75 3.51 9.76 12.59
N ALA A 76 3.40 10.54 13.65
CA ALA A 76 2.19 10.58 14.47
C ALA A 76 1.07 11.38 13.80
N PHE A 77 -0.18 10.90 13.92
CA PHE A 77 -1.36 11.63 13.47
C PHE A 77 -2.56 11.38 14.39
N ASN A 78 -3.51 12.31 14.37
CA ASN A 78 -4.78 12.20 15.08
C ASN A 78 -5.90 12.22 14.04
N PRO A 79 -6.81 11.25 14.03
CA PRO A 79 -7.94 11.26 13.12
C PRO A 79 -8.93 12.39 13.46
N TYR A 80 -9.79 12.69 12.50
CA TYR A 80 -10.87 13.66 12.66
C TYR A 80 -12.21 12.95 12.62
N PHE A 81 -13.16 13.39 13.45
CA PHE A 81 -14.55 12.97 13.41
C PHE A 81 -15.46 14.19 13.35
N HIS A 82 -16.29 14.30 12.33
CA HIS A 82 -17.13 15.48 12.06
C HIS A 82 -16.33 16.80 12.11
N GLY A 83 -15.13 16.82 11.50
CA GLY A 83 -14.26 17.99 11.46
C GLY A 83 -13.52 18.32 12.76
N LYS A 84 -13.72 17.53 13.83
CA LYS A 84 -13.05 17.71 15.12
C LYS A 84 -11.91 16.74 15.28
N LYS A 85 -10.72 17.24 15.64
CA LYS A 85 -9.54 16.43 15.93
C LYS A 85 -9.79 15.56 17.16
N MET A 86 -9.58 14.26 17.03
CA MET A 86 -9.70 13.30 18.13
C MET A 86 -8.46 13.34 19.03
N LYS A 87 -8.63 12.90 20.28
CA LYS A 87 -7.49 12.74 21.22
C LYS A 87 -6.69 11.47 20.94
N ALA A 88 -7.33 10.46 20.33
CA ALA A 88 -6.64 9.25 19.88
C ALA A 88 -5.53 9.61 18.92
N SER A 89 -4.34 9.03 19.12
CA SER A 89 -3.17 9.23 18.26
C SER A 89 -2.71 7.90 17.71
N PHE A 90 -2.36 7.89 16.43
CA PHE A 90 -1.79 6.76 15.71
C PHE A 90 -0.43 7.15 15.16
N ARG A 91 0.36 6.18 14.77
CA ARG A 91 1.71 6.39 14.24
C ARG A 91 1.96 5.42 13.10
N LEU A 92 2.38 5.96 11.94
CA LEU A 92 2.87 5.20 10.81
C LEU A 92 4.32 4.81 11.04
N ASP A 93 4.74 3.61 10.63
CA ASP A 93 6.15 3.27 10.62
C ASP A 93 6.91 4.14 9.62
N PHE A 94 6.49 4.17 8.36
CA PHE A 94 7.06 5.06 7.35
C PHE A 94 6.00 5.66 6.43
N LEU A 95 6.21 6.93 6.07
CA LEU A 95 5.56 7.58 4.93
C LEU A 95 6.64 7.93 3.91
N CYS A 96 6.73 7.17 2.82
CA CYS A 96 7.70 7.38 1.75
C CYS A 96 7.11 8.19 0.60
N LYS A 97 7.93 9.02 -0.06
CA LYS A 97 7.54 9.88 -1.20
C LYS A 97 6.26 10.68 -0.98
N ASN A 98 5.94 10.99 0.28
CA ASN A 98 4.71 11.66 0.73
C ASN A 98 3.39 10.99 0.27
N ASN A 99 3.40 9.73 -0.16
CA ASN A 99 2.20 9.04 -0.66
C ASN A 99 2.24 7.51 -0.49
N ILE A 100 3.29 6.92 0.07
CA ILE A 100 3.41 5.48 0.29
C ILE A 100 3.51 5.22 1.78
N ILE A 101 2.48 4.61 2.38
CA ILE A 101 2.56 4.09 3.75
C ILE A 101 3.29 2.75 3.70
N VAL A 102 4.27 2.56 4.58
CA VAL A 102 4.91 1.26 4.81
C VAL A 102 4.73 0.88 6.27
N GLU A 103 4.11 -0.27 6.50
CA GLU A 103 3.97 -0.92 7.81
C GLU A 103 4.87 -2.14 7.87
N CYS A 104 5.76 -2.17 8.85
CA CYS A 104 6.72 -3.23 9.07
C CYS A 104 6.24 -4.18 10.16
N LYS A 105 6.39 -5.47 9.94
CA LYS A 105 6.09 -6.51 10.92
C LYS A 105 7.26 -7.49 11.01
N ALA A 106 7.40 -8.08 12.20
CA ALA A 106 8.33 -9.18 12.46
C ALA A 106 7.61 -10.28 13.26
N VAL A 107 6.59 -10.88 12.64
CA VAL A 107 5.67 -11.88 13.22
C VAL A 107 5.73 -13.19 12.45
N SER A 108 5.19 -14.28 13.01
CA SER A 108 5.15 -15.59 12.35
C SER A 108 4.41 -15.57 11.02
N GLU A 109 3.31 -14.82 10.95
CA GLU A 109 2.47 -14.65 9.75
C GLU A 109 1.69 -13.33 9.82
N LEU A 110 1.37 -12.77 8.65
CA LEU A 110 0.45 -11.63 8.55
C LEU A 110 -0.99 -12.10 8.79
N ASN A 111 -1.78 -11.24 9.41
CA ASN A 111 -3.20 -11.51 9.68
C ASN A 111 -4.06 -10.28 9.37
N GLU A 112 -5.38 -10.45 9.48
CA GLU A 112 -6.35 -9.40 9.15
C GLU A 112 -6.19 -8.13 9.99
N ASN A 113 -5.73 -8.21 11.25
CA ASN A 113 -5.51 -7.02 12.08
C ASN A 113 -4.35 -6.17 11.52
N HIS A 114 -3.31 -6.81 10.96
CA HIS A 114 -2.21 -6.08 10.33
C HIS A 114 -2.66 -5.37 9.06
N ARG A 115 -3.49 -6.02 8.23
CA ARG A 115 -4.08 -5.43 7.02
C ARG A 115 -5.03 -4.30 7.38
N ALA A 116 -5.93 -4.53 8.35
CA ALA A 116 -6.87 -3.51 8.82
C ALA A 116 -6.15 -2.26 9.35
N GLN A 117 -5.02 -2.40 10.02
CA GLN A 117 -4.20 -1.27 10.47
C GLN A 117 -3.76 -0.41 9.27
N LEU A 118 -3.14 -1.02 8.26
CA LEU A 118 -2.69 -0.32 7.06
C LEU A 118 -3.87 0.32 6.31
N PHE A 119 -4.98 -0.42 6.12
CA PHE A 119 -6.16 0.06 5.40
C PHE A 119 -6.80 1.26 6.09
N ASN A 120 -6.92 1.22 7.43
CA ASN A 120 -7.40 2.34 8.21
C ASN A 120 -6.52 3.59 8.04
N TYR A 121 -5.20 3.42 8.00
CA TYR A 121 -4.29 4.53 7.81
C TYR A 121 -4.40 5.13 6.39
N MET A 122 -4.49 4.27 5.37
CA MET A 122 -4.70 4.71 3.99
C MET A 122 -6.03 5.48 3.85
N HIS A 123 -7.11 4.96 4.43
CA HIS A 123 -8.43 5.59 4.42
C HIS A 123 -8.44 6.94 5.18
N LEU A 124 -7.92 6.98 6.41
CA LEU A 124 -7.94 8.17 7.24
C LEU A 124 -7.06 9.31 6.71
N LEU A 125 -5.94 8.98 6.08
CA LEU A 125 -4.94 9.94 5.59
C LEU A 125 -5.02 10.20 4.10
N LYS A 126 -5.84 9.42 3.37
CA LYS A 126 -6.04 9.53 1.92
C LYS A 126 -4.75 9.33 1.12
N TYR A 127 -3.81 8.54 1.64
CA TYR A 127 -2.62 8.14 0.89
C TYR A 127 -2.92 6.97 -0.03
N ARG A 128 -2.48 7.09 -1.29
CA ARG A 128 -2.87 6.17 -2.35
C ARG A 128 -2.20 4.79 -2.26
N TYR A 129 -0.99 4.70 -1.70
CA TYR A 129 -0.19 3.48 -1.74
C TYR A 129 0.05 2.93 -0.34
N GLY A 130 -0.16 1.64 -0.15
CA GLY A 130 0.14 0.92 1.07
C GLY A 130 1.04 -0.29 0.83
N ILE A 131 2.04 -0.48 1.68
CA ILE A 131 2.90 -1.65 1.71
C ILE A 131 2.87 -2.22 3.12
N LEU A 132 2.50 -3.49 3.23
CA LEU A 132 2.61 -4.26 4.46
C LEU A 132 3.70 -5.30 4.26
N VAL A 133 4.73 -5.26 5.09
CA VAL A 133 5.88 -6.17 4.99
C VAL A 133 6.10 -6.92 6.29
N ASN A 134 6.33 -8.23 6.20
CA ASN A 134 6.71 -9.08 7.32
C ASN A 134 8.11 -9.66 7.08
N PHE A 135 9.06 -9.23 7.89
CA PHE A 135 10.46 -9.62 7.76
C PHE A 135 10.81 -10.95 8.46
N ALA A 136 9.97 -11.45 9.39
CA ALA A 136 10.31 -12.61 10.20
C ALA A 136 10.23 -13.96 9.48
N PRO A 137 9.24 -14.27 8.60
CA PRO A 137 9.08 -15.58 8.03
C PRO A 137 10.25 -15.97 7.11
N LYS A 138 10.51 -17.29 7.02
CA LYS A 138 11.45 -17.84 6.03
C LYS A 138 11.05 -17.45 4.60
N TYR A 139 9.77 -17.50 4.31
CA TYR A 139 9.20 -17.00 3.07
C TYR A 139 8.77 -15.56 3.29
N PHE A 140 9.42 -14.66 2.59
CA PHE A 140 9.24 -13.23 2.72
C PHE A 140 7.83 -12.82 2.28
N GLU A 141 7.12 -12.12 3.16
CA GLU A 141 5.76 -11.64 2.90
C GLU A 141 5.77 -10.14 2.67
N ILE A 142 5.32 -9.72 1.50
CA ILE A 142 5.12 -8.32 1.14
C ILE A 142 3.81 -8.18 0.37
N GLU A 143 2.91 -7.39 0.92
CA GLU A 143 1.61 -7.07 0.33
C GLU A 143 1.59 -5.60 -0.09
N ARG A 144 0.94 -5.29 -1.21
CA ARG A 144 0.86 -3.94 -1.76
C ARG A 144 -0.57 -3.63 -2.15
N TYR A 145 -1.03 -2.45 -1.78
CA TYR A 145 -2.40 -2.02 -1.92
C TYR A 145 -2.49 -0.61 -2.51
N LEU A 146 -3.61 -0.34 -3.13
CA LEU A 146 -3.99 0.97 -3.65
C LEU A 146 -5.24 1.45 -2.91
N TYR A 147 -5.30 2.71 -2.55
CA TYR A 147 -6.52 3.35 -2.09
C TYR A 147 -7.10 4.16 -3.23
N ASP A 148 -8.36 3.92 -3.55
CA ASP A 148 -9.13 4.68 -4.51
C ASP A 148 -10.00 5.70 -3.75
N GLU A 149 -9.67 6.99 -3.91
CA GLU A 149 -10.38 8.07 -3.22
C GLU A 149 -11.79 8.30 -3.79
N ASP A 150 -12.02 8.00 -5.08
CA ASP A 150 -13.31 8.19 -5.73
C ASP A 150 -14.35 7.17 -5.27
N THR A 151 -13.93 5.92 -5.05
CA THR A 151 -14.80 4.84 -4.57
C THR A 151 -14.70 4.58 -3.07
N ASP A 152 -13.69 5.18 -2.40
CA ASP A 152 -13.35 4.95 -0.99
C ASP A 152 -13.00 3.47 -0.67
N GLU A 153 -12.38 2.79 -1.63
CA GLU A 153 -12.07 1.37 -1.57
C GLU A 153 -10.56 1.09 -1.52
N ILE A 154 -10.19 -0.01 -0.88
CA ILE A 154 -8.84 -0.58 -1.00
C ILE A 154 -8.83 -1.60 -2.13
N LEU A 155 -7.86 -1.45 -3.02
CA LEU A 155 -7.68 -2.31 -4.17
C LEU A 155 -6.37 -3.10 -4.04
N ASN A 156 -6.34 -4.31 -4.57
CA ASN A 156 -5.08 -5.02 -4.79
C ASN A 156 -4.31 -4.43 -5.98
N MET A 157 -3.11 -4.93 -6.24
CA MET A 157 -2.25 -4.45 -7.34
C MET A 157 -2.74 -4.82 -8.75
N TYR A 158 -3.91 -5.42 -8.85
CA TYR A 158 -4.61 -5.70 -10.12
C TYR A 158 -5.83 -4.81 -10.31
N GLY A 159 -6.10 -3.90 -9.36
CA GLY A 159 -7.24 -2.98 -9.39
C GLY A 159 -8.56 -3.61 -8.92
N ASN A 160 -8.52 -4.78 -8.30
CA ASN A 160 -9.71 -5.41 -7.75
C ASN A 160 -9.91 -4.97 -6.28
N PRO A 161 -11.13 -4.60 -5.86
CA PRO A 161 -11.43 -4.32 -4.47
C PRO A 161 -11.08 -5.51 -3.56
N ILE A 162 -10.55 -5.20 -2.38
CA ILE A 162 -10.36 -6.19 -1.32
C ILE A 162 -11.68 -6.24 -0.55
N SER A 163 -12.37 -7.38 -0.61
CA SER A 163 -13.57 -7.59 0.19
C SER A 163 -13.20 -7.73 1.67
N ALA A 164 -14.04 -7.18 2.54
CA ALA A 164 -13.84 -7.31 4.00
C ALA A 164 -14.05 -8.76 4.52
N ASP A 165 -14.44 -9.67 3.62
CA ASP A 165 -14.82 -11.06 3.91
C ASP A 165 -13.83 -12.12 3.35
N GLU A 166 -12.67 -11.71 2.86
CA GLU A 166 -11.61 -12.62 2.38
C GLU A 166 -10.39 -12.65 3.29
#